data_5cef9364faccbf23d323c13f4f93ae55
#
_entry.id   5cef9364faccbf23d323c13f4f93ae55
#
_cell.length_a   1.000
_cell.length_b   1.000
_cell.length_c   1.000
_cell.angle_alpha   90.00
_cell.angle_beta   90.00
_cell.angle_gamma   90.00
#
_symmetry.space_group_name_H-M   'P 1'
#
loop_
_entity.id
_entity.type
_entity.pdbx_description
1 polymer ?
#
loop_
_entity_poly.entity_id
_entity_poly.type
_entity_poly.pdbx_seq_one_letter_code
_entity_poly.pdbx_strand_id
1 'polypeptide(L)'
;MRSSETFPGDLRQRARHSGILAAPPSNSLRTAMNKVRASAAEALHGIRDGASIAAGGFGLCGIPELCIQALREMGVRDLTITSNNCGVDDFGLGLLLANRQIRKMISSYVGENKQFERQLMAGEIEVELVPQGTLAERLRAGGAGIPGFYTATGVGTVVAEKKEVREFDGRSYVLERGIRTDWAIVKAWRGDRLGNLQYRLTARNFNPLCAMAGRITVAEVEELVEVGAIAPEHVHTPGIFVQHVVVGKHEKRIERRTTRPNIVG
;
A
#
# COMPACT_ATOMS: atom_id res chain seq x y z
N MET A 1 25.56 50.04 31.01
CA MET A 1 24.90 50.61 29.84
C MET A 1 24.29 49.44 29.02
N ARG A 2 23.00 49.21 29.16
CA ARG A 2 22.26 48.20 28.37
C ARG A 2 21.44 48.98 27.35
N SER A 3 21.77 48.81 26.08
CA SER A 3 20.98 49.33 24.95
C SER A 3 19.78 48.45 24.72
N SER A 4 18.59 49.00 24.90
CA SER A 4 17.31 48.43 24.58
C SER A 4 17.05 48.57 23.09
N GLU A 5 17.08 47.48 22.33
CA GLU A 5 16.54 47.45 20.97
C GLU A 5 15.03 47.22 21.03
N THR A 6 14.30 48.23 20.65
CA THR A 6 12.85 48.21 20.41
C THR A 6 12.57 47.61 19.04
N PHE A 7 11.80 46.50 18.99
CA PHE A 7 11.24 45.95 17.76
C PHE A 7 10.07 46.83 17.28
N PRO A 8 10.01 47.20 16.00
CA PRO A 8 8.90 47.99 15.47
C PRO A 8 7.67 47.11 15.20
N GLY A 9 6.56 47.58 15.71
CA GLY A 9 5.16 47.51 15.36
C GLY A 9 4.59 46.44 14.48
N ASP A 10 3.65 45.74 15.10
CA ASP A 10 2.35 45.32 14.59
C ASP A 10 2.27 44.62 13.20
N LEU A 11 2.59 43.33 13.20
CA LEU A 11 2.25 42.39 12.14
C LEU A 11 0.76 42.04 12.08
N ARG A 12 -0.07 42.51 12.98
CA ARG A 12 -1.51 42.21 13.02
C ARG A 12 -2.38 43.08 12.12
N GLN A 13 -1.88 44.15 11.55
CA GLN A 13 -2.63 45.04 10.67
C GLN A 13 -2.50 44.74 9.16
N ARG A 14 -1.58 43.91 8.73
CA ARG A 14 -1.41 43.56 7.30
C ARG A 14 -2.24 42.35 6.81
N ALA A 15 -2.98 41.68 7.69
CA ALA A 15 -3.77 40.49 7.35
C ALA A 15 -5.22 40.82 6.86
N ARG A 16 -5.56 42.06 6.60
CA ARG A 16 -6.94 42.45 6.25
C ARG A 16 -7.18 42.83 4.77
N HIS A 17 -6.22 42.67 3.89
CA HIS A 17 -6.40 43.04 2.45
C HIS A 17 -5.79 42.00 1.49
N SER A 18 -6.08 40.74 1.63
CA SER A 18 -6.06 39.81 0.50
C SER A 18 -7.18 38.80 0.67
N GLY A 19 -8.39 39.26 0.34
CA GLY A 19 -9.58 38.42 0.17
C GLY A 19 -9.44 37.57 -1.09
N ILE A 20 -8.53 36.60 -1.09
CA ILE A 20 -8.57 35.46 -2.01
C ILE A 20 -9.21 34.31 -1.22
N LEU A 21 -10.49 34.46 -0.90
CA LEU A 21 -11.35 33.32 -0.74
C LEU A 21 -11.51 32.74 -2.16
N ALA A 22 -10.68 31.72 -2.47
CA ALA A 22 -10.88 30.95 -3.68
C ALA A 22 -12.33 30.48 -3.71
N ALA A 23 -13.06 30.84 -4.76
CA ALA A 23 -14.42 30.36 -4.97
C ALA A 23 -14.40 28.82 -4.85
N PRO A 24 -15.43 28.20 -4.23
CA PRO A 24 -15.51 26.76 -4.16
C PRO A 24 -15.42 26.20 -5.58
N PRO A 25 -14.66 25.11 -5.80
CA PRO A 25 -14.48 24.54 -7.11
C PRO A 25 -15.85 24.27 -7.77
N SER A 26 -15.97 24.57 -9.05
CA SER A 26 -17.20 24.34 -9.83
C SER A 26 -17.64 22.88 -9.70
N ASN A 27 -18.94 22.59 -9.86
CA ASN A 27 -19.45 21.21 -9.81
C ASN A 27 -18.72 20.26 -10.77
N SER A 28 -18.23 20.75 -11.91
CA SER A 28 -17.42 19.97 -12.86
C SER A 28 -16.08 19.52 -12.26
N LEU A 29 -15.38 20.38 -11.51
CA LEU A 29 -14.16 20.03 -10.80
C LEU A 29 -14.44 19.05 -9.65
N ARG A 30 -15.58 19.19 -8.96
CA ARG A 30 -15.99 18.24 -7.92
C ARG A 30 -16.29 16.86 -8.48
N THR A 31 -16.86 16.76 -9.69
CA THR A 31 -17.12 15.47 -10.36
C THR A 31 -15.84 14.86 -10.92
N ALA A 32 -14.92 15.66 -11.45
CA ALA A 32 -13.63 15.20 -11.96
C ALA A 32 -12.69 14.65 -10.87
N MET A 33 -12.92 15.00 -9.60
CA MET A 33 -12.11 14.54 -8.46
C MET A 33 -12.76 13.39 -7.67
N ASN A 34 -13.81 12.75 -8.18
CA ASN A 34 -14.42 11.59 -7.52
C ASN A 34 -13.70 10.29 -7.92
N LYS A 35 -13.00 9.69 -6.97
CA LYS A 35 -12.23 8.45 -7.16
C LYS A 35 -13.02 7.19 -6.78
N VAL A 36 -14.24 7.34 -6.27
CA VAL A 36 -15.08 6.21 -5.87
C VAL A 36 -15.52 5.42 -7.11
N ARG A 37 -15.41 4.11 -7.03
CA ARG A 37 -15.86 3.14 -8.03
C ARG A 37 -16.94 2.26 -7.43
N ALA A 38 -17.86 1.79 -8.29
CA ALA A 38 -18.98 0.98 -7.84
C ALA A 38 -18.56 -0.42 -7.37
N SER A 39 -17.43 -0.94 -7.90
CA SER A 39 -16.94 -2.26 -7.52
C SER A 39 -15.41 -2.35 -7.62
N ALA A 40 -14.82 -3.38 -6.99
CA ALA A 40 -13.41 -3.69 -7.12
C ALA A 40 -13.04 -4.07 -8.56
N ALA A 41 -13.92 -4.77 -9.28
CA ALA A 41 -13.70 -5.12 -10.68
C ALA A 41 -13.64 -3.87 -11.58
N GLU A 42 -14.51 -2.87 -11.35
CA GLU A 42 -14.43 -1.58 -12.04
C GLU A 42 -13.14 -0.83 -11.69
N ALA A 43 -12.75 -0.81 -10.41
CA ALA A 43 -11.55 -0.11 -9.96
C ALA A 43 -10.25 -0.73 -10.51
N LEU A 44 -10.26 -2.05 -10.77
CA LEU A 44 -9.16 -2.81 -11.34
C LEU A 44 -9.24 -2.93 -12.87
N HIS A 45 -10.22 -2.27 -13.50
CA HIS A 45 -10.34 -2.30 -14.97
C HIS A 45 -9.03 -1.83 -15.63
N GLY A 46 -8.55 -2.62 -16.58
CA GLY A 46 -7.30 -2.36 -17.30
C GLY A 46 -6.06 -3.07 -16.75
N ILE A 47 -6.17 -3.78 -15.62
CA ILE A 47 -5.12 -4.73 -15.22
C ILE A 47 -4.99 -5.84 -16.25
N ARG A 48 -3.76 -6.28 -16.51
CA ARG A 48 -3.45 -7.29 -17.53
C ARG A 48 -2.53 -8.35 -16.98
N ASP A 49 -2.43 -9.45 -17.72
CA ASP A 49 -1.45 -10.50 -17.46
C ASP A 49 -0.04 -9.92 -17.37
N GLY A 50 0.77 -10.46 -16.48
CA GLY A 50 2.12 -9.99 -16.20
C GLY A 50 2.22 -8.75 -15.31
N ALA A 51 1.10 -8.16 -14.90
CA ALA A 51 1.11 -6.95 -14.05
C ALA A 51 1.83 -7.19 -12.72
N SER A 52 2.52 -6.14 -12.24
CA SER A 52 3.10 -6.09 -10.90
C SER A 52 2.15 -5.40 -9.92
N ILE A 53 1.93 -6.00 -8.74
CA ILE A 53 0.98 -5.53 -7.73
C ILE A 53 1.65 -5.48 -6.35
N ALA A 54 1.61 -4.32 -5.69
CA ALA A 54 1.88 -4.21 -4.26
C ALA A 54 0.58 -4.44 -3.47
N ALA A 55 0.54 -5.50 -2.67
CA ALA A 55 -0.64 -5.84 -1.86
C ALA A 55 -0.39 -5.54 -0.39
N GLY A 56 -1.21 -4.67 0.19
CA GLY A 56 -1.17 -4.32 1.61
C GLY A 56 -1.59 -5.47 2.51
N GLY A 57 -1.33 -5.32 3.79
CA GLY A 57 -1.63 -6.33 4.80
C GLY A 57 -0.39 -6.91 5.48
N PHE A 58 -0.63 -7.59 6.58
CA PHE A 58 0.35 -8.35 7.36
C PHE A 58 -0.36 -9.57 7.94
N GLY A 59 0.08 -10.78 7.57
CA GLY A 59 -0.74 -11.96 7.77
C GLY A 59 -2.08 -11.76 7.05
N LEU A 60 -3.17 -11.93 7.76
CA LEU A 60 -4.52 -11.64 7.25
C LEU A 60 -5.05 -10.28 7.74
N CYS A 61 -4.25 -9.54 8.54
CA CYS A 61 -4.67 -8.26 9.07
C CYS A 61 -4.53 -7.15 8.02
N GLY A 62 -5.63 -6.46 7.70
CA GLY A 62 -5.61 -5.31 6.80
C GLY A 62 -5.40 -5.67 5.32
N ILE A 63 -5.77 -6.87 4.89
CA ILE A 63 -5.72 -7.28 3.48
C ILE A 63 -6.94 -6.78 2.71
N PRO A 64 -6.78 -6.40 1.42
CA PRO A 64 -7.85 -5.88 0.57
C PRO A 64 -8.64 -7.03 -0.09
N GLU A 65 -9.52 -7.69 0.66
CA GLU A 65 -10.23 -8.90 0.24
C GLU A 65 -11.10 -8.74 -1.01
N LEU A 66 -11.82 -7.61 -1.14
CA LEU A 66 -12.65 -7.37 -2.32
C LEU A 66 -11.80 -7.23 -3.58
N CYS A 67 -10.64 -6.57 -3.48
CA CYS A 67 -9.71 -6.47 -4.60
C CYS A 67 -9.10 -7.82 -4.96
N ILE A 68 -8.75 -8.64 -3.96
CA ILE A 68 -8.22 -10.00 -4.16
C ILE A 68 -9.26 -10.89 -4.83
N GLN A 69 -10.52 -10.84 -4.35
CA GLN A 69 -11.61 -11.60 -4.95
C GLN A 69 -11.87 -11.17 -6.40
N ALA A 70 -11.90 -9.86 -6.68
CA ALA A 70 -12.05 -9.36 -8.03
C ALA A 70 -10.92 -9.82 -8.96
N LEU A 71 -9.66 -9.77 -8.52
CA LEU A 71 -8.52 -10.30 -9.29
C LEU A 71 -8.68 -11.80 -9.59
N ARG A 72 -9.16 -12.57 -8.60
CA ARG A 72 -9.44 -13.99 -8.78
C ARG A 72 -10.47 -14.22 -9.88
N GLU A 73 -11.59 -13.49 -9.84
CA GLU A 73 -12.69 -13.60 -10.80
C GLU A 73 -12.30 -13.12 -12.21
N MET A 74 -11.51 -12.07 -12.32
CA MET A 74 -10.97 -11.56 -13.59
C MET A 74 -10.03 -12.56 -14.27
N GLY A 75 -9.43 -13.48 -13.51
CA GLY A 75 -8.58 -14.54 -14.04
C GLY A 75 -7.27 -14.07 -14.65
N VAL A 76 -6.83 -12.82 -14.40
CA VAL A 76 -5.52 -12.30 -14.85
C VAL A 76 -4.38 -13.17 -14.33
N ARG A 77 -3.36 -13.41 -15.16
CA ARG A 77 -2.30 -14.40 -14.91
C ARG A 77 -0.91 -13.76 -14.88
N ASP A 78 0.08 -14.58 -14.55
CA ASP A 78 1.51 -14.22 -14.55
C ASP A 78 1.84 -13.02 -13.67
N LEU A 79 1.05 -12.81 -12.61
CA LEU A 79 1.20 -11.67 -11.71
C LEU A 79 2.51 -11.74 -10.93
N THR A 80 3.15 -10.58 -10.74
CA THR A 80 4.22 -10.39 -9.77
C THR A 80 3.63 -9.68 -8.56
N ILE A 81 3.52 -10.38 -7.44
CA ILE A 81 2.95 -9.82 -6.21
C ILE A 81 4.07 -9.47 -5.23
N THR A 82 4.05 -8.23 -4.73
CA THR A 82 4.89 -7.78 -3.61
C THR A 82 4.01 -7.61 -2.37
N SER A 83 4.22 -8.45 -1.36
CA SER A 83 3.47 -8.42 -0.09
C SER A 83 4.28 -9.04 1.02
N ASN A 84 3.94 -8.73 2.29
CA ASN A 84 4.64 -9.33 3.44
C ASN A 84 4.61 -10.86 3.43
N ASN A 85 3.47 -11.44 3.07
CA ASN A 85 3.21 -12.88 2.94
C ASN A 85 2.15 -13.12 1.86
N CYS A 86 1.73 -14.37 1.66
CA CYS A 86 0.76 -14.74 0.63
C CYS A 86 -0.56 -15.31 1.21
N GLY A 87 -1.03 -14.74 2.32
CA GLY A 87 -2.24 -15.22 2.97
C GLY A 87 -2.13 -16.65 3.50
N VAL A 88 -3.26 -17.33 3.59
CA VAL A 88 -3.38 -18.77 3.90
C VAL A 88 -4.04 -19.48 2.72
N ASP A 89 -4.12 -20.82 2.76
CA ASP A 89 -4.60 -21.63 1.62
C ASP A 89 -5.96 -21.18 1.07
N ASP A 90 -6.89 -20.80 1.94
CA ASP A 90 -8.30 -20.50 1.61
C ASP A 90 -8.68 -19.02 1.81
N PHE A 91 -7.73 -18.13 2.09
CA PHE A 91 -8.03 -16.72 2.35
C PHE A 91 -6.89 -15.78 1.97
N GLY A 92 -7.23 -14.55 1.58
CA GLY A 92 -6.25 -13.56 1.13
C GLY A 92 -5.60 -13.94 -0.20
N LEU A 93 -4.34 -13.58 -0.39
CA LEU A 93 -3.58 -13.86 -1.61
C LEU A 93 -3.46 -15.36 -1.94
N GLY A 94 -3.67 -16.25 -0.96
CA GLY A 94 -3.72 -17.69 -1.19
C GLY A 94 -4.76 -18.11 -2.21
N LEU A 95 -5.85 -17.35 -2.35
CA LEU A 95 -6.86 -17.59 -3.39
C LEU A 95 -6.30 -17.43 -4.81
N LEU A 96 -5.38 -16.48 -5.02
CA LEU A 96 -4.72 -16.26 -6.31
C LEU A 96 -3.66 -17.35 -6.60
N LEU A 97 -2.99 -17.86 -5.54
CA LEU A 97 -2.10 -19.02 -5.66
C LEU A 97 -2.88 -20.28 -6.08
N ALA A 98 -4.00 -20.56 -5.41
CA ALA A 98 -4.86 -21.70 -5.74
C ALA A 98 -5.32 -21.65 -7.19
N ASN A 99 -5.54 -20.45 -7.72
CA ASN A 99 -5.97 -20.21 -9.11
C ASN A 99 -4.80 -20.12 -10.10
N ARG A 100 -3.54 -20.32 -9.66
CA ARG A 100 -2.31 -20.23 -10.48
C ARG A 100 -2.18 -18.90 -11.23
N GLN A 101 -2.56 -17.79 -10.59
CA GLN A 101 -2.49 -16.45 -11.15
C GLN A 101 -1.16 -15.75 -10.84
N ILE A 102 -0.40 -16.23 -9.85
CA ILE A 102 0.86 -15.62 -9.41
C ILE A 102 2.03 -16.39 -10.03
N ARG A 103 2.85 -15.70 -10.81
CA ARG A 103 4.12 -16.19 -11.33
C ARG A 103 5.27 -15.94 -10.38
N LYS A 104 5.29 -14.77 -9.72
CA LYS A 104 6.36 -14.37 -8.81
C LYS A 104 5.82 -13.73 -7.53
N MET A 105 6.38 -14.13 -6.39
CA MET A 105 6.20 -13.46 -5.10
C MET A 105 7.50 -12.77 -4.67
N ILE A 106 7.39 -11.51 -4.27
CA ILE A 106 8.43 -10.77 -3.53
C ILE A 106 7.88 -10.61 -2.10
N SER A 107 8.43 -11.36 -1.16
CA SER A 107 7.82 -11.55 0.16
C SER A 107 8.85 -11.72 1.25
N SER A 108 8.47 -11.45 2.49
CA SER A 108 9.33 -11.69 3.65
C SER A 108 9.04 -13.01 4.37
N TYR A 109 7.94 -13.68 4.02
CA TYR A 109 7.50 -14.89 4.71
C TYR A 109 6.66 -15.79 3.79
N VAL A 110 6.94 -17.09 3.83
CA VAL A 110 6.24 -18.11 3.01
C VAL A 110 5.26 -18.93 3.85
N GLY A 111 5.53 -19.13 5.15
CA GLY A 111 4.85 -20.10 6.02
C GLY A 111 3.34 -19.92 6.17
N GLU A 112 2.68 -20.94 6.73
CA GLU A 112 1.23 -21.09 6.96
C GLU A 112 0.35 -21.20 5.70
N ASN A 113 0.93 -21.14 4.49
CA ASN A 113 0.26 -21.39 3.23
C ASN A 113 0.88 -22.63 2.57
N LYS A 114 0.24 -23.78 2.70
CA LYS A 114 0.74 -25.06 2.16
C LYS A 114 0.77 -25.06 0.63
N GLN A 115 -0.16 -24.35 0.01
CA GLN A 115 -0.18 -24.19 -1.44
C GLN A 115 1.04 -23.42 -1.93
N PHE A 116 1.45 -22.37 -1.21
CA PHE A 116 2.63 -21.57 -1.54
C PHE A 116 3.90 -22.43 -1.40
N GLU A 117 4.04 -23.14 -0.28
CA GLU A 117 5.17 -24.06 -0.05
C GLU A 117 5.27 -25.11 -1.16
N ARG A 118 4.14 -25.77 -1.49
CA ARG A 118 4.09 -26.78 -2.54
C ARG A 118 4.50 -26.23 -3.90
N GLN A 119 3.98 -25.08 -4.31
CA GLN A 119 4.30 -24.45 -5.60
C GLN A 119 5.76 -24.01 -5.67
N LEU A 120 6.32 -23.52 -4.56
CA LEU A 120 7.74 -23.17 -4.48
C LEU A 120 8.61 -24.40 -4.66
N MET A 121 8.33 -25.48 -3.93
CA MET A 121 9.11 -26.74 -4.02
C MET A 121 9.00 -27.41 -5.39
N ALA A 122 7.87 -27.24 -6.07
CA ALA A 122 7.66 -27.75 -7.43
C ALA A 122 8.27 -26.85 -8.52
N GLY A 123 8.82 -25.67 -8.18
CA GLY A 123 9.32 -24.70 -9.15
C GLY A 123 8.21 -24.03 -9.99
N GLU A 124 6.96 -24.08 -9.52
CA GLU A 124 5.81 -23.52 -10.23
C GLU A 124 5.66 -22.00 -9.99
N ILE A 125 6.34 -21.47 -8.97
CA ILE A 125 6.36 -20.04 -8.63
C ILE A 125 7.77 -19.58 -8.34
N GLU A 126 8.13 -18.39 -8.82
CA GLU A 126 9.37 -17.72 -8.44
C GLU A 126 9.16 -16.97 -7.10
N VAL A 127 10.10 -17.12 -6.18
CA VAL A 127 10.04 -16.43 -4.88
C VAL A 127 11.34 -15.68 -4.63
N GLU A 128 11.20 -14.37 -4.38
CA GLU A 128 12.26 -13.50 -3.88
C GLU A 128 11.99 -13.22 -2.40
N LEU A 129 12.75 -13.91 -1.53
CA LEU A 129 12.67 -13.67 -0.09
C LEU A 129 13.50 -12.44 0.27
N VAL A 130 12.85 -11.48 0.93
CA VAL A 130 13.42 -10.21 1.32
C VAL A 130 13.22 -10.02 2.83
N PRO A 131 14.24 -9.64 3.60
CA PRO A 131 14.05 -9.31 5.01
C PRO A 131 12.94 -8.27 5.18
N GLN A 132 12.05 -8.46 6.16
CA GLN A 132 10.80 -7.70 6.26
C GLN A 132 10.99 -6.19 6.30
N GLY A 133 11.94 -5.69 7.11
CA GLY A 133 12.25 -4.27 7.16
C GLY A 133 12.81 -3.75 5.82
N THR A 134 13.60 -4.57 5.12
CA THR A 134 14.11 -4.24 3.78
C THR A 134 12.98 -4.19 2.75
N LEU A 135 12.02 -5.12 2.82
CA LEU A 135 10.83 -5.10 1.95
C LEU A 135 10.02 -3.82 2.15
N ALA A 136 9.79 -3.44 3.41
CA ALA A 136 9.09 -2.20 3.75
C ALA A 136 9.80 -0.97 3.19
N GLU A 137 11.13 -0.89 3.37
CA GLU A 137 11.93 0.23 2.89
C GLU A 137 12.03 0.25 1.35
N ARG A 138 12.12 -0.89 0.68
CA ARG A 138 12.10 -0.97 -0.79
C ARG A 138 10.80 -0.42 -1.37
N LEU A 139 9.63 -0.73 -0.75
CA LEU A 139 8.34 -0.15 -1.14
C LEU A 139 8.30 1.36 -0.88
N ARG A 140 8.77 1.81 0.30
CA ARG A 140 8.85 3.24 0.64
C ARG A 140 9.74 3.99 -0.34
N ALA A 141 10.94 3.49 -0.57
CA ALA A 141 11.91 4.10 -1.48
C ALA A 141 11.36 4.21 -2.91
N GLY A 142 10.81 3.12 -3.46
CA GLY A 142 10.19 3.13 -4.78
C GLY A 142 9.04 4.13 -4.87
N GLY A 143 8.16 4.17 -3.86
CA GLY A 143 7.05 5.13 -3.79
C GLY A 143 7.48 6.59 -3.68
N ALA A 144 8.63 6.85 -3.06
CA ALA A 144 9.24 8.18 -2.93
C ALA A 144 10.13 8.58 -4.12
N GLY A 145 10.27 7.71 -5.15
CA GLY A 145 11.15 7.97 -6.29
C GLY A 145 12.63 7.76 -5.99
N ILE A 146 12.97 7.08 -4.90
CA ILE A 146 14.35 6.72 -4.53
C ILE A 146 14.69 5.39 -5.19
N PRO A 147 15.68 5.33 -6.10
CA PRO A 147 15.96 4.13 -6.90
C PRO A 147 16.59 3.00 -6.10
N GLY A 148 17.28 3.32 -4.98
CA GLY A 148 17.92 2.34 -4.12
C GLY A 148 18.49 2.99 -2.86
N PHE A 149 18.85 2.16 -1.91
CA PHE A 149 19.44 2.55 -0.63
C PHE A 149 20.38 1.47 -0.11
N TYR A 150 21.29 1.84 0.78
CA TYR A 150 22.17 0.90 1.44
C TYR A 150 21.62 0.49 2.81
N THR A 151 21.68 -0.82 3.12
CA THR A 151 21.26 -1.37 4.42
C THR A 151 22.29 -2.38 4.93
N ALA A 152 22.49 -2.42 6.24
CA ALA A 152 23.32 -3.44 6.86
C ALA A 152 22.62 -4.83 6.95
N THR A 153 21.29 -4.85 6.76
CA THR A 153 20.52 -6.08 6.84
C THR A 153 20.87 -7.01 5.69
N GLY A 154 21.25 -8.25 6.02
CA GLY A 154 21.58 -9.28 5.04
C GLY A 154 23.05 -9.32 4.59
N VAL A 155 23.90 -8.39 5.04
CA VAL A 155 25.35 -8.46 4.78
C VAL A 155 25.92 -9.78 5.30
N GLY A 156 26.73 -10.46 4.46
CA GLY A 156 27.34 -11.77 4.80
C GLY A 156 26.38 -12.96 4.72
N THR A 157 25.19 -12.77 4.16
CA THR A 157 24.20 -13.86 3.94
C THR A 157 23.88 -13.99 2.45
N VAL A 158 23.12 -15.03 2.10
CA VAL A 158 22.62 -15.26 0.72
C VAL A 158 21.81 -14.06 0.17
N VAL A 159 21.25 -13.22 1.04
CA VAL A 159 20.52 -12.00 0.64
C VAL A 159 21.43 -10.98 -0.05
N ALA A 160 22.72 -10.94 0.31
CA ALA A 160 23.70 -10.03 -0.26
C ALA A 160 24.35 -10.58 -1.55
N GLU A 161 24.14 -11.86 -1.90
CA GLU A 161 24.71 -12.44 -3.09
C GLU A 161 24.28 -11.67 -4.34
N LYS A 162 25.26 -11.41 -5.23
CA LYS A 162 25.06 -10.68 -6.50
C LYS A 162 24.58 -9.23 -6.35
N LYS A 163 24.57 -8.67 -5.12
CA LYS A 163 24.27 -7.27 -4.87
C LYS A 163 25.58 -6.48 -4.60
N GLU A 164 25.56 -5.20 -4.92
CA GLU A 164 26.67 -4.30 -4.58
C GLU A 164 26.77 -4.19 -3.05
N VAL A 165 27.98 -4.35 -2.53
CA VAL A 165 28.31 -4.12 -1.12
C VAL A 165 29.27 -2.94 -1.06
N ARG A 166 28.99 -1.99 -0.17
CA ARG A 166 29.82 -0.81 0.07
C ARG A 166 30.06 -0.61 1.55
N GLU A 167 31.24 -0.13 1.88
CA GLU A 167 31.58 0.21 3.25
C GLU A 167 31.35 1.71 3.51
N PHE A 168 30.76 2.00 4.66
CA PHE A 168 30.60 3.35 5.21
C PHE A 168 31.03 3.28 6.68
N ASP A 169 31.95 4.16 7.08
CA ASP A 169 32.45 4.26 8.45
C ASP A 169 32.88 2.92 9.08
N GLY A 170 33.61 2.10 8.30
CA GLY A 170 34.11 0.79 8.73
C GLY A 170 33.02 -0.32 8.84
N ARG A 171 31.80 -0.08 8.31
CA ARG A 171 30.73 -1.06 8.31
C ARG A 171 30.23 -1.32 6.89
N SER A 172 30.04 -2.59 6.57
CA SER A 172 29.52 -3.02 5.27
C SER A 172 28.00 -2.89 5.18
N TYR A 173 27.54 -2.51 3.99
CA TYR A 173 26.13 -2.36 3.63
C TYR A 173 25.88 -2.95 2.24
N VAL A 174 24.69 -3.47 2.02
CA VAL A 174 24.24 -3.98 0.73
C VAL A 174 23.27 -3.01 0.07
N LEU A 175 23.41 -2.82 -1.24
CA LEU A 175 22.51 -1.99 -2.04
C LEU A 175 21.20 -2.76 -2.28
N GLU A 176 20.08 -2.16 -1.87
CA GLU A 176 18.74 -2.61 -2.17
C GLU A 176 18.04 -1.64 -3.11
N ARG A 177 17.30 -2.18 -4.08
CA ARG A 177 16.57 -1.37 -5.05
C ARG A 177 15.15 -1.08 -4.58
N GLY A 178 14.68 0.16 -4.81
CA GLY A 178 13.29 0.52 -4.58
C GLY A 178 12.32 -0.31 -5.43
N ILE A 179 11.17 -0.69 -4.84
CA ILE A 179 10.11 -1.42 -5.54
C ILE A 179 9.03 -0.42 -5.96
N ARG A 180 8.75 -0.40 -7.26
CA ARG A 180 7.60 0.28 -7.83
C ARG A 180 6.79 -0.72 -8.65
N THR A 181 5.46 -0.69 -8.49
CA THR A 181 4.55 -1.63 -9.13
C THR A 181 3.57 -0.91 -10.05
N ASP A 182 2.99 -1.64 -11.01
CA ASP A 182 1.96 -1.08 -11.90
C ASP A 182 0.69 -0.78 -11.11
N TRP A 183 0.33 -1.65 -10.18
CA TRP A 183 -0.83 -1.54 -9.33
C TRP A 183 -0.46 -1.67 -7.86
N ALA A 184 -1.31 -1.07 -7.00
CA ALA A 184 -1.35 -1.40 -5.59
C ALA A 184 -2.80 -1.63 -5.17
N ILE A 185 -3.01 -2.61 -4.30
CA ILE A 185 -4.28 -2.87 -3.64
C ILE A 185 -4.08 -2.76 -2.13
N VAL A 186 -4.87 -1.92 -1.49
CA VAL A 186 -4.72 -1.62 -0.06
C VAL A 186 -6.06 -1.59 0.66
N LYS A 187 -6.03 -1.85 1.97
CA LYS A 187 -7.20 -1.79 2.84
C LYS A 187 -7.07 -0.66 3.84
N ALA A 188 -8.09 0.19 3.90
CA ALA A 188 -8.22 1.21 4.93
C ALA A 188 -9.52 1.08 5.73
N TRP A 189 -9.59 1.73 6.88
CA TRP A 189 -10.81 1.83 7.66
C TRP A 189 -11.76 2.85 7.05
N ARG A 190 -11.26 4.08 6.84
CA ARG A 190 -12.01 5.19 6.25
C ARG A 190 -11.29 5.74 5.04
N GLY A 191 -12.06 6.22 4.09
CA GLY A 191 -11.56 7.01 2.98
C GLY A 191 -12.58 8.03 2.52
N ASP A 192 -12.11 9.11 1.91
CA ASP A 192 -12.97 10.08 1.26
C ASP A 192 -12.94 9.93 -0.27
N ARG A 193 -13.83 10.62 -0.97
CA ARG A 193 -13.90 10.58 -2.44
C ARG A 193 -12.67 11.14 -3.14
N LEU A 194 -11.78 11.83 -2.43
CA LEU A 194 -10.50 12.32 -2.94
C LEU A 194 -9.37 11.29 -2.76
N GLY A 195 -9.65 10.19 -2.04
CA GLY A 195 -8.69 9.11 -1.79
C GLY A 195 -7.81 9.32 -0.56
N ASN A 196 -8.12 10.27 0.33
CA ASN A 196 -7.46 10.36 1.62
C ASN A 196 -7.86 9.16 2.48
N LEU A 197 -6.88 8.48 3.10
CA LEU A 197 -7.12 7.25 3.83
C LEU A 197 -6.72 7.36 5.29
N GLN A 198 -7.55 6.77 6.15
CA GLN A 198 -7.27 6.50 7.55
C GLN A 198 -7.28 5.00 7.82
N TYR A 199 -6.20 4.47 8.38
CA TYR A 199 -6.11 3.09 8.82
C TYR A 199 -6.45 2.97 10.30
N ARG A 200 -6.83 1.76 10.72
CA ARG A 200 -7.19 1.50 12.11
C ARG A 200 -6.25 0.46 12.70
N LEU A 201 -5.65 0.78 13.86
CA LEU A 201 -4.80 -0.12 14.63
C LEU A 201 -3.70 -0.77 13.75
N THR A 202 -3.43 -2.06 13.96
CA THR A 202 -2.40 -2.82 13.23
C THR A 202 -2.69 -3.04 11.74
N ALA A 203 -3.92 -2.81 11.28
CA ALA A 203 -4.24 -2.84 9.86
C ALA A 203 -3.56 -1.73 9.04
N ARG A 204 -2.90 -0.76 9.70
CA ARG A 204 -2.04 0.22 9.01
C ARG A 204 -0.86 -0.47 8.33
N ASN A 205 -0.14 -1.36 9.01
CA ASN A 205 0.99 -2.18 8.56
C ASN A 205 1.64 -1.75 7.23
N PHE A 206 1.67 -2.61 6.20
CA PHE A 206 2.26 -2.33 4.89
C PHE A 206 1.38 -1.46 3.98
N ASN A 207 0.12 -1.24 4.32
CA ASN A 207 -0.84 -0.55 3.46
C ASN A 207 -0.37 0.83 2.96
N PRO A 208 0.16 1.76 3.80
CA PRO A 208 0.65 3.04 3.31
C PRO A 208 1.81 2.91 2.31
N LEU A 209 2.71 1.98 2.55
CA LEU A 209 3.89 1.76 1.72
C LEU A 209 3.50 1.18 0.35
N CYS A 210 2.59 0.21 0.35
CA CYS A 210 2.03 -0.35 -0.88
C CYS A 210 1.28 0.72 -1.68
N ALA A 211 0.47 1.57 -1.02
CA ALA A 211 -0.24 2.66 -1.68
C ALA A 211 0.71 3.63 -2.40
N MET A 212 1.87 3.92 -1.81
CA MET A 212 2.88 4.79 -2.40
C MET A 212 3.64 4.12 -3.56
N ALA A 213 3.85 2.80 -3.48
CA ALA A 213 4.63 2.05 -4.46
C ALA A 213 3.89 1.83 -5.79
N GLY A 214 2.57 1.76 -5.78
CA GLY A 214 1.76 1.57 -6.98
C GLY A 214 1.72 2.79 -7.90
N ARG A 215 1.68 2.56 -9.22
CA ARG A 215 1.35 3.61 -10.21
C ARG A 215 -0.14 3.91 -10.18
N ILE A 216 -0.96 2.87 -10.04
CA ILE A 216 -2.41 2.95 -9.85
C ILE A 216 -2.73 2.23 -8.54
N THR A 217 -3.28 2.94 -7.58
CA THR A 217 -3.66 2.39 -6.28
C THR A 217 -5.16 2.32 -6.14
N VAL A 218 -5.66 1.14 -5.85
CA VAL A 218 -7.04 0.87 -5.47
C VAL A 218 -7.11 0.69 -3.96
N ALA A 219 -7.86 1.54 -3.29
CA ALA A 219 -8.07 1.48 -1.85
C ALA A 219 -9.47 0.94 -1.55
N GLU A 220 -9.51 -0.20 -0.88
CA GLU A 220 -10.73 -0.75 -0.30
C GLU A 220 -10.96 -0.11 1.08
N VAL A 221 -12.11 0.52 1.29
CA VAL A 221 -12.44 1.19 2.55
C VAL A 221 -13.72 0.61 3.17
N GLU A 222 -13.78 0.57 4.51
CA GLU A 222 -14.97 0.09 5.22
C GLU A 222 -16.06 1.17 5.33
N GLU A 223 -15.62 2.44 5.36
CA GLU A 223 -16.48 3.61 5.46
C GLU A 223 -16.00 4.68 4.46
N LEU A 224 -16.92 5.11 3.60
CA LEU A 224 -16.74 6.32 2.82
C LEU A 224 -17.24 7.51 3.66
N VAL A 225 -16.37 8.49 3.84
CA VAL A 225 -16.69 9.68 4.62
C VAL A 225 -16.64 10.94 3.74
N GLU A 226 -17.28 12.02 4.21
CA GLU A 226 -17.21 13.30 3.51
C GLU A 226 -15.79 13.88 3.54
N VAL A 227 -15.45 14.64 2.50
CA VAL A 227 -14.17 15.36 2.43
C VAL A 227 -14.06 16.33 3.60
N GLY A 228 -12.97 16.20 4.37
CA GLY A 228 -12.74 16.96 5.59
C GLY A 228 -13.21 16.29 6.88
N ALA A 229 -13.91 15.14 6.79
CA ALA A 229 -14.30 14.37 7.97
C ALA A 229 -13.12 13.60 8.60
N ILE A 230 -12.06 13.33 7.82
CA ILE A 230 -10.78 12.83 8.35
C ILE A 230 -9.97 14.07 8.72
N ALA A 231 -9.68 14.26 10.00
CA ALA A 231 -8.84 15.35 10.46
C ALA A 231 -7.44 15.26 9.79
N PRO A 232 -6.82 16.40 9.41
CA PRO A 232 -5.55 16.39 8.66
C PRO A 232 -4.46 15.52 9.29
N GLU A 233 -4.33 15.52 10.59
CA GLU A 233 -3.37 14.72 11.36
C GLU A 233 -3.69 13.21 11.33
N HIS A 234 -4.90 12.83 10.95
CA HIS A 234 -5.34 11.44 10.82
C HIS A 234 -5.36 10.95 9.36
N VAL A 235 -4.97 11.76 8.41
CA VAL A 235 -4.74 11.33 7.02
C VAL A 235 -3.43 10.56 6.97
N HIS A 236 -3.51 9.25 7.04
CA HIS A 236 -2.33 8.37 7.04
C HIS A 236 -1.75 8.15 5.64
N THR A 237 -2.60 8.16 4.61
CA THR A 237 -2.19 8.15 3.20
C THR A 237 -2.93 9.27 2.48
N PRO A 238 -2.21 10.29 1.98
CA PRO A 238 -2.80 11.36 1.17
C PRO A 238 -3.39 10.83 -0.13
N GLY A 239 -4.50 11.43 -0.56
CA GLY A 239 -5.22 11.03 -1.75
C GLY A 239 -4.41 11.05 -3.04
N ILE A 240 -3.30 11.80 -3.09
CA ILE A 240 -2.41 11.82 -4.26
C ILE A 240 -1.87 10.44 -4.65
N PHE A 241 -1.75 9.53 -3.68
CA PHE A 241 -1.30 8.16 -3.90
C PHE A 241 -2.41 7.19 -4.28
N VAL A 242 -3.68 7.62 -4.27
CA VAL A 242 -4.85 6.75 -4.48
C VAL A 242 -5.61 7.20 -5.73
N GLN A 243 -5.80 6.30 -6.69
CA GLN A 243 -6.53 6.58 -7.92
C GLN A 243 -7.98 6.11 -7.85
N HIS A 244 -8.25 5.03 -7.13
CA HIS A 244 -9.59 4.48 -7.00
C HIS A 244 -9.91 4.11 -5.56
N VAL A 245 -11.15 4.34 -5.14
CA VAL A 245 -11.68 4.00 -3.82
C VAL A 245 -12.88 3.09 -4.03
N VAL A 246 -12.91 1.96 -3.33
CA VAL A 246 -14.01 1.00 -3.33
C VAL A 246 -14.52 0.84 -1.90
N VAL A 247 -15.83 0.90 -1.73
CA VAL A 247 -16.45 0.72 -0.42
C VAL A 247 -16.92 -0.72 -0.26
N GLY A 248 -16.59 -1.34 0.85
CA GLY A 248 -17.11 -2.66 1.15
C GLY A 248 -16.67 -3.21 2.49
N LYS A 249 -17.43 -4.17 2.94
CA LYS A 249 -17.15 -4.94 4.16
C LYS A 249 -17.11 -6.40 3.78
N HIS A 250 -16.16 -7.10 4.33
CA HIS A 250 -15.99 -8.54 4.13
C HIS A 250 -15.66 -9.21 5.46
N GLU A 251 -15.61 -10.53 5.45
CA GLU A 251 -15.11 -11.31 6.56
C GLU A 251 -13.70 -10.85 6.95
N LYS A 252 -13.44 -10.76 8.24
CA LYS A 252 -12.10 -10.49 8.77
C LYS A 252 -11.61 -11.69 9.54
N ARG A 253 -10.42 -12.14 9.18
CA ARG A 253 -9.70 -13.18 9.90
C ARG A 253 -8.37 -12.63 10.45
N ILE A 254 -7.92 -13.19 11.54
CA ILE A 254 -6.54 -13.12 12.01
C ILE A 254 -6.09 -14.57 12.13
N GLU A 255 -5.22 -15.02 11.25
CA GLU A 255 -4.82 -16.41 11.08
C GLU A 255 -6.06 -17.33 10.93
N ARG A 256 -6.30 -18.22 11.89
CA ARG A 256 -7.44 -19.15 11.91
C ARG A 256 -8.69 -18.59 12.58
N ARG A 257 -8.61 -17.38 13.15
CA ARG A 257 -9.70 -16.78 13.94
C ARG A 257 -10.47 -15.78 13.10
N THR A 258 -11.75 -16.04 12.85
CA THR A 258 -12.67 -15.05 12.29
C THR A 258 -13.00 -14.01 13.34
N THR A 259 -12.67 -12.75 13.07
CA THR A 259 -12.93 -11.61 13.96
C THR A 259 -14.17 -10.83 13.56
N ARG A 260 -14.58 -10.93 12.30
CA ARG A 260 -15.85 -10.43 11.77
C ARG A 260 -16.35 -11.41 10.70
N PRO A 261 -17.45 -12.14 10.96
CA PRO A 261 -18.05 -13.02 9.95
C PRO A 261 -18.63 -12.20 8.80
N ASN A 262 -18.85 -12.87 7.66
CA ASN A 262 -19.63 -12.30 6.59
C ASN A 262 -21.05 -12.03 7.08
N ILE A 263 -21.50 -10.80 6.95
CA ILE A 263 -22.91 -10.47 7.12
C ILE A 263 -23.52 -10.69 5.73
N VAL A 264 -24.14 -11.85 5.55
CA VAL A 264 -25.02 -12.08 4.41
C VAL A 264 -26.21 -11.17 4.62
N GLY A 265 -26.28 -10.06 3.86
CA GLY A 265 -27.40 -9.15 3.85
C GLY A 265 -28.43 -9.58 2.83
#